data_6cadbc64bb9c135bf3ccb4ac5444619c
#
_entry.id   6cadbc64bb9c135bf3ccb4ac5444619c
#
_cell.length_a   1.000
_cell.length_b   1.000
_cell.length_c   1.000
_cell.angle_alpha   90.00
_cell.angle_beta   90.00
_cell.angle_gamma   90.00
#
_symmetry.space_group_name_H-M   'P 1'
#
loop_
_entity.id
_entity.type
_entity.pdbx_description
1 polymer ?
#
loop_
_entity_poly.entity_id
_entity_poly.type
_entity_poly.pdbx_seq_one_letter_code
_entity_poly.pdbx_strand_id
1 'polypeptide(L)'
;MKRVLVTGANKGIGRAVVEAVLDRYTDVFVYLGCRSLERGTDARNQLGAKNHEYLSRTKVVELDVTSEQSVCEAEKGVRGECEAAGTALYGIVNNAGVFSSPAGFAEVLEVNLFGIKRVFDHFYSILDTEDARVVNVTSASGPNYLSSADPLVRRVLTDSQVNWEDIQHVVQLFLQNIENAAVVDQAQKASSAYGFSKACANALTVLQARLFPSVAINACTPGFIDTDLTRQLASMTGRDPADMDMKLPRDGVESTLFLLMAAAPAITGWYLGSDCKRSPLDTYRAPGDPEFKGK
;
A
#
# COMPACT_ATOMS: atom_id res chain seq x y z
N MET A 1 -23.74 5.75 -0.01
CA MET A 1 -22.42 6.32 0.38
C MET A 1 -21.40 5.21 0.25
N LYS A 2 -20.37 5.42 -0.57
CA LYS A 2 -19.24 4.49 -0.74
C LYS A 2 -18.47 4.35 0.56
N ARG A 3 -18.10 3.14 0.96
CA ARG A 3 -17.32 2.89 2.18
C ARG A 3 -15.91 2.44 1.81
N VAL A 4 -14.90 3.08 2.37
CA VAL A 4 -13.49 2.84 2.06
C VAL A 4 -12.70 2.57 3.33
N LEU A 5 -11.87 1.53 3.32
CA LEU A 5 -10.90 1.25 4.37
C LEU A 5 -9.52 1.75 3.93
N VAL A 6 -8.84 2.52 4.78
CA VAL A 6 -7.43 2.92 4.55
C VAL A 6 -6.57 2.38 5.70
N THR A 7 -5.62 1.50 5.41
CA THR A 7 -4.70 0.98 6.44
C THR A 7 -3.54 1.94 6.70
N GLY A 8 -3.07 2.03 7.95
CA GLY A 8 -2.03 2.98 8.34
C GLY A 8 -2.47 4.45 8.21
N ALA A 9 -3.74 4.74 8.47
CA ALA A 9 -4.39 6.02 8.20
C ALA A 9 -4.11 7.12 9.26
N ASN A 10 -3.35 6.83 10.32
CA ASN A 10 -3.12 7.79 11.40
C ASN A 10 -2.06 8.86 11.09
N LYS A 11 -1.25 8.70 10.04
CA LYS A 11 -0.18 9.65 9.67
C LYS A 11 0.22 9.52 8.20
N GLY A 12 1.14 10.41 7.77
CA GLY A 12 1.79 10.35 6.46
C GLY A 12 0.81 10.30 5.29
N ILE A 13 1.11 9.44 4.32
CA ILE A 13 0.32 9.29 3.08
C ILE A 13 -1.09 8.76 3.40
N GLY A 14 -1.24 7.78 4.32
CA GLY A 14 -2.56 7.23 4.64
C GLY A 14 -3.54 8.30 5.16
N ARG A 15 -3.08 9.17 6.07
CA ARG A 15 -3.90 10.29 6.54
C ARG A 15 -4.18 11.31 5.43
N ALA A 16 -3.19 11.58 4.59
CA ALA A 16 -3.38 12.49 3.46
C ALA A 16 -4.39 11.94 2.43
N VAL A 17 -4.40 10.63 2.20
CA VAL A 17 -5.43 9.96 1.36
C VAL A 17 -6.81 10.11 1.98
N VAL A 18 -6.97 9.86 3.29
CA VAL A 18 -8.26 10.07 3.99
C VAL A 18 -8.74 11.50 3.83
N GLU A 19 -7.88 12.47 4.11
CA GLU A 19 -8.21 13.90 3.98
C GLU A 19 -8.63 14.24 2.55
N ALA A 20 -7.87 13.83 1.55
CA ALA A 20 -8.15 14.13 0.15
C ALA A 20 -9.44 13.45 -0.37
N VAL A 21 -9.77 12.23 0.13
CA VAL A 21 -11.05 11.57 -0.15
C VAL A 21 -12.21 12.39 0.44
N LEU A 22 -12.09 12.84 1.69
CA LEU A 22 -13.13 13.62 2.35
C LEU A 22 -13.34 15.00 1.73
N ASP A 23 -12.25 15.63 1.25
CA ASP A 23 -12.28 16.94 0.59
C ASP A 23 -12.96 16.89 -0.79
N ARG A 24 -12.64 15.84 -1.59
CA ARG A 24 -13.03 15.79 -2.99
C ARG A 24 -14.34 15.04 -3.25
N TYR A 25 -14.78 14.17 -2.30
CA TYR A 25 -15.96 13.31 -2.47
C TYR A 25 -16.87 13.41 -1.25
N THR A 26 -18.08 13.88 -1.44
CA THR A 26 -19.06 14.09 -0.35
C THR A 26 -19.84 12.84 0.00
N ASP A 27 -19.85 11.83 -0.87
CA ASP A 27 -20.60 10.59 -0.75
C ASP A 27 -19.74 9.40 -0.29
N VAL A 28 -18.60 9.67 0.36
CA VAL A 28 -17.67 8.63 0.85
C VAL A 28 -17.59 8.66 2.36
N PHE A 29 -17.63 7.47 2.97
CA PHE A 29 -17.32 7.21 4.37
C PHE A 29 -16.00 6.46 4.48
N VAL A 30 -15.09 6.87 5.37
CA VAL A 30 -13.75 6.30 5.47
C VAL A 30 -13.50 5.66 6.84
N TYR A 31 -13.10 4.40 6.83
CA TYR A 31 -12.54 3.70 7.97
C TYR A 31 -11.03 3.96 8.06
N LEU A 32 -10.59 4.59 9.15
CA LEU A 32 -9.18 4.81 9.46
C LEU A 32 -8.63 3.56 10.16
N GLY A 33 -8.07 2.62 9.39
CA GLY A 33 -7.40 1.43 9.94
C GLY A 33 -6.06 1.80 10.57
N CYS A 34 -5.93 1.66 11.89
CA CYS A 34 -4.76 2.08 12.66
C CYS A 34 -4.40 1.05 13.73
N ARG A 35 -3.13 0.69 13.87
CA ARG A 35 -2.64 -0.24 14.90
C ARG A 35 -2.87 0.26 16.34
N SER A 36 -3.04 1.57 16.54
CA SER A 36 -3.34 2.19 17.83
C SER A 36 -4.60 3.03 17.70
N LEU A 37 -5.63 2.70 18.48
CA LEU A 37 -6.88 3.47 18.56
C LEU A 37 -6.63 4.92 19.00
N GLU A 38 -5.73 5.15 19.96
CA GLU A 38 -5.35 6.48 20.41
C GLU A 38 -4.85 7.34 19.26
N ARG A 39 -3.80 6.88 18.53
CA ARG A 39 -3.24 7.62 17.39
C ARG A 39 -4.23 7.77 16.23
N GLY A 40 -5.11 6.80 16.02
CA GLY A 40 -6.18 6.89 15.04
C GLY A 40 -7.20 7.96 15.43
N THR A 41 -7.58 8.01 16.72
CA THR A 41 -8.51 9.01 17.26
C THR A 41 -7.91 10.42 17.15
N ASP A 42 -6.65 10.60 17.49
CA ASP A 42 -5.95 11.87 17.32
C ASP A 42 -5.95 12.34 15.86
N ALA A 43 -5.64 11.43 14.93
CA ALA A 43 -5.67 11.75 13.50
C ALA A 43 -7.08 12.17 13.05
N ARG A 44 -8.12 11.44 13.48
CA ARG A 44 -9.52 11.77 13.19
C ARG A 44 -9.93 13.13 13.80
N ASN A 45 -9.52 13.43 15.02
CA ASN A 45 -9.77 14.72 15.66
C ASN A 45 -9.08 15.89 14.92
N GLN A 46 -7.85 15.68 14.43
CA GLN A 46 -7.15 16.66 13.58
C GLN A 46 -7.87 16.91 12.25
N LEU A 47 -8.42 15.87 11.62
CA LEU A 47 -9.28 16.03 10.44
C LEU A 47 -10.55 16.82 10.78
N GLY A 48 -11.21 16.50 11.90
CA GLY A 48 -12.40 17.21 12.38
C GLY A 48 -12.15 18.69 12.76
N ALA A 49 -10.94 19.01 13.21
CA ALA A 49 -10.53 20.39 13.46
C ALA A 49 -10.40 21.22 12.17
N LYS A 50 -10.09 20.59 11.03
CA LYS A 50 -10.07 21.24 9.72
C LYS A 50 -11.49 21.43 9.16
N ASN A 51 -12.29 20.38 9.25
CA ASN A 51 -13.72 20.43 8.86
C ASN A 51 -14.52 19.45 9.73
N HIS A 52 -15.44 19.98 10.53
CA HIS A 52 -16.23 19.20 11.47
C HIS A 52 -17.09 18.10 10.79
N GLU A 53 -17.50 18.31 9.54
CA GLU A 53 -18.26 17.32 8.78
C GLU A 53 -17.49 16.01 8.54
N TYR A 54 -16.14 16.02 8.58
CA TYR A 54 -15.33 14.81 8.44
C TYR A 54 -15.57 13.81 9.57
N LEU A 55 -15.94 14.29 10.76
CA LEU A 55 -16.26 13.42 11.90
C LEU A 55 -17.47 12.53 11.63
N SER A 56 -18.47 13.03 10.90
CA SER A 56 -19.65 12.23 10.52
C SER A 56 -19.40 11.19 9.44
N ARG A 57 -18.31 11.35 8.68
CA ARG A 57 -17.91 10.50 7.56
C ARG A 57 -16.65 9.68 7.82
N THR A 58 -16.24 9.56 9.08
CA THR A 58 -15.05 8.80 9.45
C THR A 58 -15.25 7.99 10.71
N LYS A 59 -14.62 6.82 10.76
CA LYS A 59 -14.50 5.99 11.96
C LYS A 59 -13.12 5.38 12.05
N VAL A 60 -12.56 5.36 13.27
CA VAL A 60 -11.30 4.65 13.54
C VAL A 60 -11.60 3.17 13.74
N VAL A 61 -10.79 2.32 13.14
CA VAL A 61 -10.82 0.86 13.29
C VAL A 61 -9.44 0.42 13.75
N GLU A 62 -9.38 -0.31 14.87
CA GLU A 62 -8.14 -0.93 15.29
C GLU A 62 -7.76 -2.03 14.31
N LEU A 63 -6.62 -1.86 13.66
CA LEU A 63 -6.16 -2.76 12.61
C LEU A 63 -4.64 -2.83 12.59
N ASP A 64 -4.11 -3.93 13.11
CA ASP A 64 -2.71 -4.33 12.91
C ASP A 64 -2.65 -5.35 11.78
N VAL A 65 -2.08 -4.94 10.65
CA VAL A 65 -1.98 -5.78 9.44
C VAL A 65 -1.09 -7.01 9.64
N THR A 66 -0.30 -7.05 10.72
CA THR A 66 0.56 -8.21 11.06
C THR A 66 -0.16 -9.24 11.95
N SER A 67 -1.33 -8.90 12.49
CA SER A 67 -2.11 -9.76 13.38
C SER A 67 -3.36 -10.30 12.70
N GLU A 68 -3.42 -11.62 12.54
CA GLU A 68 -4.59 -12.32 12.01
C GLU A 68 -5.86 -12.02 12.81
N GLN A 69 -5.75 -12.03 14.15
CA GLN A 69 -6.85 -11.73 15.04
C GLN A 69 -7.34 -10.28 14.85
N SER A 70 -6.42 -9.31 14.83
CA SER A 70 -6.76 -7.90 14.68
C SER A 70 -7.47 -7.62 13.34
N VAL A 71 -7.00 -8.24 12.25
CA VAL A 71 -7.62 -8.09 10.93
C VAL A 71 -9.02 -8.73 10.90
N CYS A 72 -9.17 -9.92 11.51
CA CYS A 72 -10.46 -10.58 11.62
C CYS A 72 -11.48 -9.76 12.43
N GLU A 73 -11.07 -9.19 13.57
CA GLU A 73 -11.93 -8.36 14.41
C GLU A 73 -12.33 -7.05 13.70
N ALA A 74 -11.38 -6.43 13.02
CA ALA A 74 -11.62 -5.23 12.21
C ALA A 74 -12.62 -5.51 11.08
N GLU A 75 -12.47 -6.64 10.37
CA GLU A 75 -13.40 -7.05 9.31
C GLU A 75 -14.80 -7.25 9.85
N LYS A 76 -14.99 -7.98 10.96
CA LYS A 76 -16.31 -8.18 11.60
C LYS A 76 -16.98 -6.85 11.97
N GLY A 77 -16.21 -5.91 12.50
CA GLY A 77 -16.72 -4.59 12.84
C GLY A 77 -17.18 -3.80 11.62
N VAL A 78 -16.37 -3.78 10.56
CA VAL A 78 -16.70 -3.10 9.30
C VAL A 78 -17.88 -3.78 8.59
N ARG A 79 -17.91 -5.12 8.56
CA ARG A 79 -19.03 -5.91 8.03
C ARG A 79 -20.36 -5.52 8.68
N GLY A 80 -20.42 -5.54 10.00
CA GLY A 80 -21.64 -5.20 10.74
C GLY A 80 -22.14 -3.78 10.43
N GLU A 81 -21.22 -2.82 10.22
CA GLU A 81 -21.61 -1.46 9.83
C GLU A 81 -22.05 -1.35 8.36
N CYS A 82 -21.44 -2.11 7.47
CA CYS A 82 -21.87 -2.17 6.08
C CYS A 82 -23.29 -2.77 5.99
N GLU A 83 -23.54 -3.87 6.69
CA GLU A 83 -24.84 -4.54 6.76
C GLU A 83 -25.91 -3.62 7.37
N ALA A 84 -25.62 -2.96 8.50
CA ALA A 84 -26.54 -2.02 9.14
C ALA A 84 -26.89 -0.82 8.25
N ALA A 85 -25.99 -0.43 7.35
CA ALA A 85 -26.20 0.65 6.39
C ALA A 85 -26.79 0.19 5.05
N GLY A 86 -26.99 -1.13 4.85
CA GLY A 86 -27.43 -1.70 3.58
C GLY A 86 -26.45 -1.46 2.43
N THR A 87 -25.14 -1.50 2.72
CA THR A 87 -24.07 -1.24 1.75
C THR A 87 -22.99 -2.33 1.81
N ALA A 88 -22.12 -2.39 0.80
CA ALA A 88 -20.89 -3.16 0.81
C ALA A 88 -19.67 -2.25 1.00
N LEU A 89 -18.50 -2.83 1.23
CA LEU A 89 -17.24 -2.09 1.23
C LEU A 89 -16.83 -1.81 -0.22
N TYR A 90 -16.80 -0.54 -0.59
CA TYR A 90 -16.44 -0.11 -1.94
C TYR A 90 -14.94 -0.25 -2.22
N GLY A 91 -14.09 0.03 -1.23
CA GLY A 91 -12.66 0.01 -1.51
C GLY A 91 -11.75 -0.19 -0.32
N ILE A 92 -10.56 -0.70 -0.62
CA ILE A 92 -9.46 -0.86 0.33
C ILE A 92 -8.23 -0.14 -0.21
N VAL A 93 -7.62 0.69 0.62
CA VAL A 93 -6.29 1.25 0.38
C VAL A 93 -5.31 0.60 1.34
N ASN A 94 -4.53 -0.34 0.87
CA ASN A 94 -3.43 -0.97 1.60
C ASN A 94 -2.23 -0.02 1.60
N ASN A 95 -2.22 0.90 2.57
CA ASN A 95 -1.16 1.91 2.70
C ASN A 95 -0.20 1.62 3.86
N ALA A 96 -0.59 0.80 4.85
CA ALA A 96 0.31 0.43 5.95
C ALA A 96 1.64 -0.12 5.41
N GLY A 97 2.75 0.40 5.92
CA GLY A 97 4.08 0.00 5.47
C GLY A 97 5.19 0.54 6.36
N VAL A 98 6.32 -0.15 6.34
CA VAL A 98 7.54 0.21 7.07
C VAL A 98 8.75 0.13 6.15
N PHE A 99 9.76 1.00 6.38
CA PHE A 99 11.03 0.97 5.64
C PHE A 99 11.99 -0.06 6.22
N SER A 100 12.11 -0.10 7.54
CA SER A 100 12.90 -1.08 8.28
C SER A 100 12.23 -1.38 9.62
N SER A 101 12.65 -2.44 10.27
CA SER A 101 12.17 -2.83 11.60
C SER A 101 13.32 -3.27 12.50
N PRO A 102 13.27 -2.94 13.80
CA PRO A 102 14.17 -3.50 14.79
C PRO A 102 14.10 -5.02 14.90
N ALA A 103 12.97 -5.63 14.58
CA ALA A 103 12.77 -7.08 14.59
C ALA A 103 13.31 -7.78 13.32
N GLY A 104 13.90 -7.02 12.39
CA GLY A 104 14.58 -7.55 11.21
C GLY A 104 13.79 -7.46 9.92
N PHE A 105 14.36 -8.07 8.87
CA PHE A 105 13.84 -7.95 7.50
C PHE A 105 12.56 -8.76 7.27
N ALA A 106 12.36 -9.84 8.01
CA ALA A 106 11.13 -10.63 7.96
C ALA A 106 9.90 -9.79 8.36
N GLU A 107 10.04 -8.89 9.36
CA GLU A 107 8.93 -8.00 9.76
C GLU A 107 8.62 -6.96 8.68
N VAL A 108 9.60 -6.51 7.89
CA VAL A 108 9.34 -5.63 6.74
C VAL A 108 8.43 -6.32 5.72
N LEU A 109 8.68 -7.60 5.46
CA LEU A 109 7.84 -8.42 4.58
C LEU A 109 6.47 -8.71 5.23
N GLU A 110 6.45 -8.95 6.54
CA GLU A 110 5.22 -9.21 7.29
C GLU A 110 4.24 -8.04 7.18
N VAL A 111 4.73 -6.80 7.27
CA VAL A 111 3.90 -5.60 7.09
C VAL A 111 3.60 -5.34 5.62
N ASN A 112 4.65 -5.27 4.76
CA ASN A 112 4.54 -4.71 3.41
C ASN A 112 3.98 -5.68 2.36
N LEU A 113 4.02 -6.99 2.62
CA LEU A 113 3.54 -8.05 1.72
C LEU A 113 2.43 -8.88 2.36
N PHE A 114 2.74 -9.59 3.47
CA PHE A 114 1.78 -10.49 4.11
C PHE A 114 0.60 -9.72 4.70
N GLY A 115 0.82 -8.50 5.20
CA GLY A 115 -0.24 -7.62 5.68
C GLY A 115 -1.23 -7.23 4.59
N ILE A 116 -0.76 -6.92 3.38
CA ILE A 116 -1.63 -6.65 2.22
C ILE A 116 -2.50 -7.88 1.90
N LYS A 117 -1.86 -9.06 1.84
CA LYS A 117 -2.57 -10.31 1.56
C LYS A 117 -3.60 -10.60 2.62
N ARG A 118 -3.24 -10.53 3.91
CA ARG A 118 -4.12 -10.79 5.05
C ARG A 118 -5.34 -9.86 5.06
N VAL A 119 -5.14 -8.56 4.87
CA VAL A 119 -6.26 -7.61 4.80
C VAL A 119 -7.18 -7.97 3.63
N PHE A 120 -6.63 -8.25 2.45
CA PHE A 120 -7.44 -8.62 1.29
C PHE A 120 -8.23 -9.91 1.55
N ASP A 121 -7.58 -10.97 2.04
CA ASP A 121 -8.20 -12.29 2.24
C ASP A 121 -9.40 -12.21 3.22
N HIS A 122 -9.29 -11.40 4.29
CA HIS A 122 -10.39 -11.21 5.22
C HIS A 122 -11.51 -10.33 4.66
N PHE A 123 -11.16 -9.20 4.04
CA PHE A 123 -12.12 -8.21 3.62
C PHE A 123 -12.78 -8.49 2.27
N TYR A 124 -12.23 -9.43 1.47
CA TYR A 124 -12.76 -9.74 0.13
C TYR A 124 -14.25 -10.07 0.14
N SER A 125 -14.71 -10.84 1.14
CA SER A 125 -16.11 -11.30 1.22
C SER A 125 -17.14 -10.20 1.49
N ILE A 126 -16.71 -9.01 1.88
CA ILE A 126 -17.58 -7.84 2.12
C ILE A 126 -17.39 -6.73 1.10
N LEU A 127 -16.51 -6.95 0.11
CA LEU A 127 -16.35 -6.01 -0.99
C LEU A 127 -17.60 -5.94 -1.86
N ASP A 128 -17.82 -4.78 -2.45
CA ASP A 128 -18.85 -4.59 -3.47
C ASP A 128 -18.61 -5.54 -4.65
N THR A 129 -19.65 -6.21 -5.13
CA THR A 129 -19.52 -7.22 -6.17
C THR A 129 -19.43 -6.64 -7.59
N GLU A 130 -19.74 -5.36 -7.77
CA GLU A 130 -19.84 -4.72 -9.09
C GLU A 130 -18.75 -3.67 -9.33
N ASP A 131 -18.37 -2.91 -8.29
CA ASP A 131 -17.49 -1.75 -8.44
C ASP A 131 -16.38 -1.64 -7.36
N ALA A 132 -15.96 -2.78 -6.77
CA ALA A 132 -14.93 -2.76 -5.73
C ALA A 132 -13.55 -2.35 -6.26
N ARG A 133 -12.81 -1.63 -5.42
CA ARG A 133 -11.46 -1.13 -5.69
C ARG A 133 -10.48 -1.55 -4.59
N VAL A 134 -9.36 -2.11 -4.99
CA VAL A 134 -8.23 -2.35 -4.07
C VAL A 134 -7.00 -1.65 -4.60
N VAL A 135 -6.42 -0.77 -3.79
CA VAL A 135 -5.22 -0.02 -4.13
C VAL A 135 -4.10 -0.38 -3.15
N ASN A 136 -3.07 -1.03 -3.67
CA ASN A 136 -1.86 -1.35 -2.91
C ASN A 136 -0.85 -0.21 -3.08
N VAL A 137 -0.60 0.55 -2.01
CA VAL A 137 0.41 1.62 -2.00
C VAL A 137 1.78 0.98 -1.88
N THR A 138 2.47 0.87 -3.01
CA THR A 138 3.80 0.29 -3.11
C THR A 138 4.88 1.37 -3.22
N SER A 139 5.88 1.22 -4.07
CA SER A 139 6.96 2.20 -4.21
C SER A 139 7.72 1.99 -5.51
N ALA A 140 8.32 3.06 -6.03
CA ALA A 140 9.35 3.00 -7.08
C ALA A 140 10.57 2.17 -6.68
N SER A 141 10.78 1.94 -5.37
CA SER A 141 11.83 1.04 -4.88
C SER A 141 11.64 -0.42 -5.33
N GLY A 142 10.40 -0.85 -5.63
CA GLY A 142 10.12 -2.18 -6.18
C GLY A 142 10.76 -2.38 -7.56
N PRO A 143 10.37 -1.61 -8.59
CA PRO A 143 11.03 -1.65 -9.91
C PRO A 143 12.55 -1.39 -9.85
N ASN A 144 13.00 -0.46 -9.00
CA ASN A 144 14.42 -0.20 -8.82
C ASN A 144 15.17 -1.43 -8.29
N TYR A 145 14.61 -2.14 -7.32
CA TYR A 145 15.19 -3.39 -6.82
C TYR A 145 15.27 -4.44 -7.93
N LEU A 146 14.17 -4.65 -8.66
CA LEU A 146 14.14 -5.68 -9.72
C LEU A 146 15.06 -5.38 -10.90
N SER A 147 15.37 -4.12 -11.17
CA SER A 147 16.29 -3.76 -12.27
C SER A 147 17.70 -4.38 -12.12
N SER A 148 18.12 -4.64 -10.87
CA SER A 148 19.42 -5.23 -10.52
C SER A 148 19.32 -6.56 -9.76
N ALA A 149 18.10 -7.10 -9.59
CA ALA A 149 17.87 -8.34 -8.87
C ALA A 149 18.38 -9.58 -9.63
N ASP A 150 18.54 -10.67 -8.90
CA ASP A 150 18.78 -11.99 -9.47
C ASP A 150 17.77 -12.31 -10.58
N PRO A 151 18.22 -12.85 -11.74
CA PRO A 151 17.33 -13.17 -12.86
C PRO A 151 16.14 -14.06 -12.53
N LEU A 152 16.30 -15.00 -11.58
CA LEU A 152 15.18 -15.84 -11.11
C LEU A 152 14.13 -14.99 -10.37
N VAL A 153 14.57 -14.17 -9.42
CA VAL A 153 13.69 -13.27 -8.65
C VAL A 153 12.95 -12.30 -9.58
N ARG A 154 13.70 -11.67 -10.50
CA ARG A 154 13.10 -10.76 -11.48
C ARG A 154 12.05 -11.47 -12.33
N ARG A 155 12.36 -12.65 -12.88
CA ARG A 155 11.44 -13.43 -13.71
C ARG A 155 10.15 -13.77 -12.94
N VAL A 156 10.29 -14.28 -11.71
CA VAL A 156 9.14 -14.68 -10.88
C VAL A 156 8.25 -13.48 -10.56
N LEU A 157 8.82 -12.37 -10.07
CA LEU A 157 8.05 -11.22 -9.63
C LEU A 157 7.51 -10.33 -10.76
N THR A 158 7.85 -10.63 -12.02
CA THR A 158 7.29 -9.96 -13.21
C THR A 158 6.41 -10.86 -14.06
N ASP A 159 6.25 -12.13 -13.68
CA ASP A 159 5.42 -13.07 -14.41
C ASP A 159 3.94 -12.73 -14.22
N SER A 160 3.22 -12.56 -15.33
CA SER A 160 1.77 -12.36 -15.31
C SER A 160 0.98 -13.57 -14.79
N GLN A 161 1.61 -14.76 -14.77
CA GLN A 161 1.04 -16.01 -14.27
C GLN A 161 1.59 -16.40 -12.87
N VAL A 162 2.30 -15.48 -12.21
CA VAL A 162 2.84 -15.72 -10.87
C VAL A 162 1.77 -16.28 -9.92
N ASN A 163 2.14 -17.25 -9.09
CA ASN A 163 1.30 -17.78 -8.03
C ASN A 163 1.87 -17.44 -6.64
N TRP A 164 1.11 -17.75 -5.59
CA TRP A 164 1.51 -17.39 -4.23
C TRP A 164 2.73 -18.18 -3.76
N GLU A 165 2.81 -19.45 -4.12
CA GLU A 165 3.92 -20.35 -3.79
C GLU A 165 5.24 -19.84 -4.40
N ASP A 166 5.23 -19.33 -5.63
CA ASP A 166 6.38 -18.75 -6.27
C ASP A 166 6.86 -17.48 -5.54
N ILE A 167 5.93 -16.60 -5.11
CA ILE A 167 6.25 -15.42 -4.31
C ILE A 167 6.87 -15.85 -2.97
N GLN A 168 6.28 -16.83 -2.27
CA GLN A 168 6.82 -17.34 -1.01
C GLN A 168 8.20 -17.95 -1.18
N HIS A 169 8.44 -18.66 -2.26
CA HIS A 169 9.75 -19.25 -2.56
C HIS A 169 10.83 -18.17 -2.68
N VAL A 170 10.61 -17.13 -3.47
CA VAL A 170 11.61 -16.04 -3.61
C VAL A 170 11.75 -15.23 -2.31
N VAL A 171 10.71 -15.14 -1.48
CA VAL A 171 10.79 -14.54 -0.13
C VAL A 171 11.75 -15.34 0.76
N GLN A 172 11.64 -16.67 0.77
CA GLN A 172 12.54 -17.53 1.55
C GLN A 172 14.00 -17.41 1.08
N LEU A 173 14.22 -17.43 -0.23
CA LEU A 173 15.56 -17.24 -0.81
C LEU A 173 16.14 -15.87 -0.46
N PHE A 174 15.33 -14.80 -0.53
CA PHE A 174 15.76 -13.45 -0.17
C PHE A 174 16.19 -13.36 1.30
N LEU A 175 15.38 -13.87 2.23
CA LEU A 175 15.68 -13.83 3.67
C LEU A 175 16.98 -14.58 3.99
N GLN A 176 17.18 -15.76 3.43
CA GLN A 176 18.42 -16.52 3.60
C GLN A 176 19.65 -15.77 3.07
N ASN A 177 19.53 -15.11 1.91
CA ASN A 177 20.64 -14.40 1.29
C ASN A 177 20.98 -13.09 2.03
N ILE A 178 19.99 -12.31 2.46
CA ILE A 178 20.24 -11.01 3.09
C ILE A 178 20.84 -11.15 4.49
N GLU A 179 20.49 -12.20 5.22
CA GLU A 179 21.06 -12.52 6.53
C GLU A 179 22.54 -12.91 6.40
N ASN A 180 22.88 -13.69 5.37
CA ASN A 180 24.23 -14.20 5.12
C ASN A 180 25.16 -13.19 4.43
N ALA A 181 24.66 -12.04 3.95
CA ALA A 181 25.45 -11.02 3.28
C ALA A 181 26.38 -10.28 4.25
N ALA A 182 27.63 -10.73 4.33
CA ALA A 182 28.64 -10.27 5.32
C ALA A 182 29.22 -8.87 5.07
N VAL A 183 29.06 -8.29 3.87
CA VAL A 183 29.85 -7.13 3.39
C VAL A 183 28.99 -5.88 3.15
N VAL A 184 27.68 -5.96 3.36
CA VAL A 184 26.73 -4.87 3.03
C VAL A 184 26.33 -4.12 4.30
N ASP A 185 26.38 -2.78 4.28
CA ASP A 185 25.96 -1.98 5.41
C ASP A 185 24.44 -2.10 5.70
N GLN A 186 24.03 -1.72 6.90
CA GLN A 186 22.64 -1.87 7.35
C GLN A 186 21.65 -1.01 6.55
N ALA A 187 22.07 0.16 6.07
CA ALA A 187 21.21 1.03 5.26
C ALA A 187 20.93 0.38 3.88
N GLN A 188 21.94 -0.22 3.28
CA GLN A 188 21.81 -0.94 2.01
C GLN A 188 20.95 -2.20 2.15
N LYS A 189 21.12 -2.97 3.25
CA LYS A 189 20.27 -4.12 3.55
C LYS A 189 18.82 -3.71 3.75
N ALA A 190 18.56 -2.64 4.52
CA ALA A 190 17.22 -2.11 4.72
C ALA A 190 16.56 -1.63 3.42
N SER A 191 17.31 -0.90 2.58
CA SER A 191 16.85 -0.45 1.26
C SER A 191 16.53 -1.62 0.34
N SER A 192 17.35 -2.68 0.36
CA SER A 192 17.11 -3.92 -0.39
C SER A 192 15.87 -4.65 0.10
N ALA A 193 15.69 -4.80 1.42
CA ALA A 193 14.52 -5.45 2.02
C ALA A 193 13.23 -4.68 1.72
N TYR A 194 13.26 -3.36 1.81
CA TYR A 194 12.14 -2.51 1.44
C TYR A 194 11.81 -2.63 -0.04
N GLY A 195 12.80 -2.48 -0.93
CA GLY A 195 12.62 -2.61 -2.37
C GLY A 195 12.07 -3.98 -2.76
N PHE A 196 12.64 -5.06 -2.22
CA PHE A 196 12.15 -6.41 -2.43
C PHE A 196 10.70 -6.58 -1.95
N SER A 197 10.35 -6.09 -0.74
CA SER A 197 8.99 -6.18 -0.22
C SER A 197 7.96 -5.48 -1.13
N LYS A 198 8.34 -4.33 -1.71
CA LYS A 198 7.49 -3.58 -2.63
C LYS A 198 7.39 -4.23 -4.01
N ALA A 199 8.44 -4.92 -4.48
CA ALA A 199 8.40 -5.76 -5.68
C ALA A 199 7.45 -6.96 -5.49
N CYS A 200 7.53 -7.64 -4.34
CA CYS A 200 6.60 -8.72 -3.98
C CYS A 200 5.15 -8.23 -3.89
N ALA A 201 4.92 -7.04 -3.32
CA ALA A 201 3.57 -6.45 -3.25
C ALA A 201 3.01 -6.11 -4.64
N ASN A 202 3.85 -5.69 -5.60
CA ASN A 202 3.45 -5.51 -6.99
C ASN A 202 3.08 -6.87 -7.65
N ALA A 203 3.88 -7.91 -7.44
CA ALA A 203 3.58 -9.26 -7.94
C ALA A 203 2.28 -9.83 -7.31
N LEU A 204 2.08 -9.63 -6.00
CA LEU A 204 0.82 -9.97 -5.32
C LEU A 204 -0.38 -9.25 -5.94
N THR A 205 -0.23 -7.98 -6.31
CA THR A 205 -1.28 -7.21 -7.00
C THR A 205 -1.67 -7.85 -8.33
N VAL A 206 -0.71 -8.29 -9.14
CA VAL A 206 -0.95 -8.99 -10.41
C VAL A 206 -1.66 -10.33 -10.16
N LEU A 207 -1.20 -11.10 -9.17
CA LEU A 207 -1.81 -12.36 -8.77
C LEU A 207 -3.27 -12.16 -8.35
N GLN A 208 -3.53 -11.23 -7.42
CA GLN A 208 -4.88 -10.97 -6.91
C GLN A 208 -5.81 -10.48 -8.03
N ALA A 209 -5.35 -9.57 -8.90
CA ALA A 209 -6.14 -9.09 -10.03
C ALA A 209 -6.55 -10.22 -11.00
N ARG A 210 -5.69 -11.21 -11.19
CA ARG A 210 -5.98 -12.39 -12.02
C ARG A 210 -6.96 -13.35 -11.35
N LEU A 211 -6.81 -13.57 -10.03
CA LEU A 211 -7.65 -14.52 -9.29
C LEU A 211 -9.03 -13.95 -8.96
N PHE A 212 -9.16 -12.63 -8.85
CA PHE A 212 -10.39 -11.93 -8.43
C PHE A 212 -10.84 -10.90 -9.48
N PRO A 213 -11.25 -11.34 -10.69
CA PRO A 213 -11.51 -10.45 -11.83
C PRO A 213 -12.73 -9.52 -11.63
N SER A 214 -13.57 -9.77 -10.63
CA SER A 214 -14.67 -8.87 -10.26
C SER A 214 -14.24 -7.65 -9.46
N VAL A 215 -12.97 -7.59 -9.01
CA VAL A 215 -12.42 -6.48 -8.23
C VAL A 215 -11.31 -5.79 -9.02
N ALA A 216 -11.35 -4.48 -9.16
CA ALA A 216 -10.24 -3.75 -9.76
C ALA A 216 -9.11 -3.58 -8.73
N ILE A 217 -8.06 -4.38 -8.85
CA ILE A 217 -6.93 -4.45 -7.92
C ILE A 217 -5.69 -3.89 -8.62
N ASN A 218 -5.11 -2.82 -8.07
CA ASN A 218 -3.95 -2.16 -8.66
C ASN A 218 -2.93 -1.73 -7.60
N ALA A 219 -1.70 -1.49 -8.04
CA ALA A 219 -0.64 -0.92 -7.22
C ALA A 219 -0.26 0.47 -7.71
N CYS A 220 0.27 1.30 -6.82
CA CYS A 220 0.83 2.59 -7.20
C CYS A 220 1.97 3.03 -6.28
N THR A 221 2.80 3.94 -6.78
CA THR A 221 3.74 4.69 -5.96
C THR A 221 3.24 6.11 -5.71
N PRO A 222 3.33 6.62 -4.48
CA PRO A 222 3.02 8.02 -4.16
C PRO A 222 4.10 9.00 -4.66
N GLY A 223 5.25 8.50 -5.10
CA GLY A 223 6.46 9.27 -5.33
C GLY A 223 7.36 9.34 -4.10
N PHE A 224 8.30 10.29 -4.09
CA PHE A 224 9.23 10.48 -2.97
C PHE A 224 8.64 11.52 -1.99
N ILE A 225 8.07 11.04 -0.89
CA ILE A 225 7.20 11.82 0.01
C ILE A 225 7.84 11.94 1.40
N ASP A 226 7.83 13.14 1.98
CA ASP A 226 8.28 13.41 3.33
C ASP A 226 7.35 12.75 4.38
N THR A 227 7.82 11.63 4.91
CA THR A 227 7.14 10.83 5.92
C THR A 227 8.17 10.27 6.90
N ASP A 228 7.71 9.73 8.02
CA ASP A 228 8.61 9.03 8.96
C ASP A 228 9.42 7.91 8.26
N LEU A 229 8.84 7.26 7.25
CA LEU A 229 9.48 6.20 6.48
C LEU A 229 10.69 6.74 5.70
N THR A 230 10.54 7.82 4.98
CA THR A 230 11.62 8.45 4.19
C THR A 230 12.64 9.18 5.06
N ARG A 231 12.20 9.75 6.19
CA ARG A 231 13.09 10.31 7.21
C ARG A 231 13.95 9.24 7.90
N GLN A 232 13.40 8.02 8.09
CA GLN A 232 14.20 6.89 8.56
C GLN A 232 15.29 6.50 7.56
N LEU A 233 14.99 6.48 6.26
CA LEU A 233 15.99 6.30 5.20
C LEU A 233 17.07 7.40 5.27
N ALA A 234 16.67 8.67 5.39
CA ALA A 234 17.59 9.81 5.53
C ALA A 234 18.55 9.60 6.70
N SER A 235 18.02 9.27 7.88
CA SER A 235 18.81 8.99 9.09
C SER A 235 19.81 7.86 8.88
N MET A 236 19.40 6.75 8.27
CA MET A 236 20.25 5.58 8.02
C MET A 236 21.36 5.85 6.98
N THR A 237 21.13 6.76 6.05
CA THR A 237 22.10 7.13 5.00
C THR A 237 22.91 8.37 5.33
N GLY A 238 22.69 8.98 6.51
CA GLY A 238 23.37 10.22 6.94
C GLY A 238 23.03 11.45 6.09
N ARG A 239 21.87 11.44 5.39
CA ARG A 239 21.43 12.56 4.55
C ARG A 239 20.51 13.48 5.33
N ASP A 240 20.59 14.78 5.09
CA ASP A 240 19.62 15.72 5.64
C ASP A 240 18.27 15.57 4.87
N PRO A 241 17.15 15.34 5.55
CA PRO A 241 15.83 15.32 4.90
C PRO A 241 15.53 16.55 4.04
N ALA A 242 16.05 17.73 4.43
CA ALA A 242 15.86 18.97 3.68
C ALA A 242 16.53 18.96 2.30
N ASP A 243 17.57 18.15 2.11
CA ASP A 243 18.33 18.04 0.85
C ASP A 243 17.80 16.92 -0.05
N MET A 244 16.71 16.24 0.34
CA MET A 244 16.24 15.04 -0.35
C MET A 244 15.13 15.30 -1.38
N ASP A 245 14.73 16.55 -1.62
CA ASP A 245 13.66 16.93 -2.57
C ASP A 245 12.36 16.12 -2.39
N MET A 246 11.97 15.90 -1.14
CA MET A 246 10.76 15.17 -0.79
C MET A 246 9.53 16.06 -0.90
N LYS A 247 8.47 15.55 -1.53
CA LYS A 247 7.17 16.20 -1.61
C LYS A 247 6.37 16.05 -0.32
N LEU A 248 5.40 16.92 -0.10
CA LEU A 248 4.51 16.80 1.06
C LEU A 248 3.55 15.59 0.91
N PRO A 249 3.05 14.99 2.00
CA PRO A 249 2.10 13.88 1.95
C PRO A 249 0.87 14.13 1.07
N ARG A 250 0.35 15.37 1.05
CA ARG A 250 -0.78 15.77 0.20
C ARG A 250 -0.49 15.67 -1.31
N ASP A 251 0.79 15.74 -1.71
CA ASP A 251 1.20 15.67 -3.11
C ASP A 251 1.37 14.22 -3.58
N GLY A 252 1.38 13.26 -2.64
CA GLY A 252 1.54 11.83 -2.90
C GLY A 252 0.22 11.05 -3.02
N VAL A 253 -0.93 11.71 -3.03
CA VAL A 253 -2.24 11.01 -2.99
C VAL A 253 -2.81 10.71 -4.38
N GLU A 254 -2.35 11.39 -5.43
CA GLU A 254 -3.03 11.44 -6.73
C GLU A 254 -3.16 10.06 -7.39
N SER A 255 -2.11 9.25 -7.43
CA SER A 255 -2.19 7.90 -8.03
C SER A 255 -3.12 6.97 -7.23
N THR A 256 -3.15 7.10 -5.90
CA THR A 256 -4.08 6.35 -5.05
C THR A 256 -5.52 6.77 -5.30
N LEU A 257 -5.81 8.07 -5.34
CA LEU A 257 -7.16 8.57 -5.59
C LEU A 257 -7.64 8.27 -7.01
N PHE A 258 -6.75 8.36 -8.00
CA PHE A 258 -7.08 7.96 -9.36
C PHE A 258 -7.56 6.51 -9.43
N LEU A 259 -6.80 5.56 -8.85
CA LEU A 259 -7.15 4.14 -8.84
C LEU A 259 -8.40 3.84 -8.01
N LEU A 260 -8.57 4.53 -6.88
CA LEU A 260 -9.69 4.31 -5.98
C LEU A 260 -11.00 4.86 -6.55
N MET A 261 -10.99 6.04 -7.18
CA MET A 261 -12.21 6.80 -7.46
C MET A 261 -12.45 7.11 -8.93
N ALA A 262 -11.42 7.19 -9.76
CA ALA A 262 -11.52 7.71 -11.12
C ALA A 262 -11.17 6.69 -12.22
N ALA A 263 -10.36 5.66 -11.92
CA ALA A 263 -9.96 4.68 -12.91
C ALA A 263 -11.15 3.85 -13.43
N ALA A 264 -11.12 3.53 -14.73
CA ALA A 264 -12.11 2.61 -15.28
C ALA A 264 -12.01 1.22 -14.62
N PRO A 265 -13.12 0.51 -14.41
CA PRO A 265 -13.11 -0.84 -13.80
C PRO A 265 -12.20 -1.85 -14.52
N ALA A 266 -12.03 -1.70 -15.82
CA ALA A 266 -11.16 -2.55 -16.63
C ALA A 266 -9.65 -2.36 -16.34
N ILE A 267 -9.25 -1.31 -15.62
CA ILE A 267 -7.87 -1.12 -15.16
C ILE A 267 -7.66 -2.00 -13.92
N THR A 268 -7.01 -3.15 -14.11
CA THR A 268 -6.69 -4.09 -13.03
C THR A 268 -5.37 -4.79 -13.29
N GLY A 269 -4.63 -5.14 -12.23
CA GLY A 269 -3.30 -5.74 -12.31
C GLY A 269 -2.19 -4.77 -12.73
N TRP A 270 -2.42 -3.45 -12.64
CA TRP A 270 -1.43 -2.45 -13.05
C TRP A 270 -0.65 -1.91 -11.85
N TYR A 271 0.58 -1.50 -12.16
CA TYR A 271 1.37 -0.64 -11.28
C TYR A 271 1.48 0.75 -11.92
N LEU A 272 1.07 1.79 -11.18
CA LEU A 272 1.11 3.18 -11.64
C LEU A 272 2.23 3.98 -10.98
N GLY A 273 2.85 4.84 -11.77
CA GLY A 273 3.70 5.93 -11.28
C GLY A 273 2.91 6.99 -10.51
N SER A 274 3.61 7.89 -9.81
CA SER A 274 2.97 9.02 -9.10
C SER A 274 2.25 10.02 -10.03
N ASP A 275 2.48 9.92 -11.33
CA ASP A 275 1.81 10.67 -12.40
C ASP A 275 0.60 9.93 -13.00
N CYS A 276 0.07 8.91 -12.31
CA CYS A 276 -1.08 8.09 -12.70
C CYS A 276 -0.91 7.31 -14.01
N LYS A 277 0.31 7.17 -14.53
CA LYS A 277 0.58 6.41 -15.74
C LYS A 277 1.08 5.01 -15.41
N ARG A 278 0.67 4.03 -16.23
CA ARG A 278 1.16 2.65 -16.12
C ARG A 278 2.68 2.61 -16.21
N SER A 279 3.30 1.85 -15.32
CA SER A 279 4.75 1.71 -15.18
C SER A 279 5.13 0.24 -15.21
N PRO A 280 6.33 -0.13 -15.70
CA PRO A 280 6.80 -1.50 -15.67
C PRO A 280 7.13 -1.94 -14.23
N LEU A 281 7.12 -3.25 -13.99
CA LEU A 281 7.40 -3.81 -12.67
C LEU A 281 8.91 -3.94 -12.37
N ASP A 282 9.74 -3.97 -13.39
CA ASP A 282 11.17 -4.30 -13.31
C ASP A 282 12.12 -3.18 -13.70
N THR A 283 11.59 -2.01 -14.02
CA THR A 283 12.37 -0.85 -14.41
C THR A 283 11.67 0.42 -13.91
N TYR A 284 12.44 1.30 -13.31
CA TYR A 284 11.91 2.59 -12.89
C TYR A 284 11.53 3.45 -14.10
N ARG A 285 10.31 3.95 -14.12
CA ARG A 285 9.82 4.98 -15.03
C ARG A 285 9.68 6.29 -14.26
N ALA A 286 10.37 7.34 -14.69
CA ALA A 286 10.23 8.64 -14.05
C ALA A 286 8.87 9.28 -14.40
N PRO A 287 8.30 10.09 -13.48
CA PRO A 287 7.13 10.91 -13.82
C PRO A 287 7.41 11.79 -15.03
N GLY A 288 6.49 11.78 -16.00
CA GLY A 288 6.66 12.49 -17.28
C GLY A 288 7.17 11.61 -18.43
N ASP A 289 7.84 10.51 -18.14
CA ASP A 289 8.24 9.56 -19.19
C ASP A 289 7.02 8.94 -19.90
N PRO A 290 7.21 8.37 -21.10
CA PRO A 290 6.16 7.66 -21.82
C PRO A 290 5.55 6.55 -20.98
N GLU A 291 4.23 6.39 -21.09
CA GLU A 291 3.49 5.33 -20.40
C GLU A 291 3.93 3.94 -20.91
N PHE A 292 4.06 2.99 -19.99
CA PHE A 292 4.33 1.60 -20.32
C PHE A 292 3.10 0.96 -20.99
N LYS A 293 3.27 0.51 -22.22
CA LYS A 293 2.17 -0.08 -23.02
C LYS A 293 1.84 -1.54 -22.64
N GLY A 294 2.68 -2.16 -21.80
CA GLY A 294 2.63 -3.61 -21.57
C GLY A 294 3.25 -4.40 -22.73
N LYS A 295 3.46 -5.69 -22.50
CA LYS A 295 3.69 -6.67 -23.57
C LYS A 295 2.37 -7.34 -23.89
#